data_ca22a844e4fd709d712da3523f545c1c
#
_entry.id   ca22a844e4fd709d712da3523f545c1c
#
_cell.length_a   1.000
_cell.length_b   1.000
_cell.length_c   1.000
_cell.angle_alpha   90.00
_cell.angle_beta   90.00
_cell.angle_gamma   90.00
#
_symmetry.space_group_name_H-M   'P 1'
#
loop_
_entity.id
_entity.type
_entity.pdbx_description
1 polymer ?
#
loop_
_entity_poly.entity_id
_entity_poly.type
_entity_poly.pdbx_seq_one_letter_code
_entity_poly.pdbx_strand_id
1 'polypeptide(L)'
;MRTDTIFYQLFLTFKPLLFELLGEPIANAEYYQFTSREIKEKAFRFDGIFMPDREDKPIYFVEVQFQNKSDFYWEFIAEINLYLNQYKPVQDWKAVALFAQRRFEVKSLTLYQQELMNSGRIIPIYLDEVRSGSIGVGLIQLYLARYHNFLHLNKFHGLH
;
A
#
# COMPACT_ATOMS: atom_id res chain seq x y z
N MET A 1 -8.03 4.27 -16.66
CA MET A 1 -6.89 3.58 -16.02
C MET A 1 -7.11 3.58 -14.52
N ARG A 2 -7.05 2.43 -13.91
CA ARG A 2 -7.23 2.31 -12.46
C ARG A 2 -5.99 2.85 -11.75
N THR A 3 -6.19 3.56 -10.66
CA THR A 3 -5.12 4.12 -9.82
C THR A 3 -4.18 3.06 -9.26
N ASP A 4 -4.72 1.90 -8.91
CA ASP A 4 -3.97 0.73 -8.47
C ASP A 4 -2.94 0.26 -9.52
N THR A 5 -3.30 0.31 -10.82
CA THR A 5 -2.41 -0.07 -11.92
C THR A 5 -1.17 0.83 -11.99
N ILE A 6 -1.31 2.12 -11.71
CA ILE A 6 -0.18 3.06 -11.74
C ILE A 6 0.77 2.81 -10.58
N PHE A 7 0.26 2.57 -9.36
CA PHE A 7 1.09 2.21 -8.23
C PHE A 7 1.79 0.87 -8.45
N TYR A 8 1.10 -0.09 -9.03
CA TYR A 8 1.71 -1.35 -9.43
C TYR A 8 2.90 -1.12 -10.37
N GLN A 9 2.74 -0.32 -11.42
CA GLN A 9 3.81 0.00 -12.35
C GLN A 9 4.95 0.79 -11.70
N LEU A 10 4.64 1.70 -10.79
CA LEU A 10 5.65 2.45 -10.05
C LEU A 10 6.51 1.53 -9.18
N PHE A 11 5.92 0.63 -8.43
CA PHE A 11 6.67 -0.30 -7.58
C PHE A 11 7.41 -1.35 -8.39
N LEU A 12 6.88 -1.77 -9.54
CA LEU A 12 7.56 -2.68 -10.44
C LEU A 12 8.82 -2.04 -11.04
N THR A 13 8.73 -0.76 -11.42
CA THR A 13 9.83 0.00 -12.03
C THR A 13 10.80 0.54 -10.98
N PHE A 14 10.30 1.00 -9.83
CA PHE A 14 11.07 1.63 -8.75
C PHE A 14 10.90 0.85 -7.44
N LYS A 15 11.33 -0.40 -7.42
CA LYS A 15 11.24 -1.27 -6.24
C LYS A 15 11.81 -0.64 -4.96
N PRO A 16 12.92 0.13 -4.99
CA PRO A 16 13.44 0.82 -3.81
C PRO A 16 12.50 1.83 -3.18
N LEU A 17 11.49 2.30 -3.91
CA LEU A 17 10.55 3.32 -3.46
C LEU A 17 9.81 2.92 -2.18
N LEU A 18 9.41 1.65 -2.04
CA LEU A 18 8.76 1.18 -0.81
C LEU A 18 9.67 1.40 0.40
N PHE A 19 10.95 1.04 0.29
CA PHE A 19 11.90 1.14 1.41
C PHE A 19 12.18 2.59 1.77
N GLU A 20 12.23 3.47 0.78
CA GLU A 20 12.33 4.90 1.00
C GLU A 20 11.10 5.43 1.78
N LEU A 21 9.88 5.04 1.37
CA LEU A 21 8.65 5.42 2.07
C LEU A 21 8.60 4.86 3.50
N LEU A 22 9.16 3.69 3.74
CA LEU A 22 9.27 3.08 5.08
C LEU A 22 10.35 3.71 5.93
N GLY A 23 11.24 4.56 5.36
CA GLY A 23 12.41 5.07 6.07
C GLY A 23 13.48 4.02 6.31
N GLU A 24 13.51 2.95 5.52
CA GLU A 24 14.48 1.87 5.60
C GLU A 24 15.57 2.01 4.54
N PRO A 25 16.73 1.31 4.70
CA PRO A 25 17.79 1.36 3.70
C PRO A 25 17.29 0.89 2.33
N ILE A 26 17.53 1.70 1.30
CA ILE A 26 17.15 1.40 -0.09
C ILE A 26 17.76 0.09 -0.58
N ALA A 27 18.97 -0.25 -0.10
CA ALA A 27 19.65 -1.49 -0.44
C ALA A 27 18.84 -2.75 -0.08
N ASN A 28 17.92 -2.67 0.87
CA ASN A 28 17.03 -3.78 1.22
C ASN A 28 16.17 -4.24 0.03
N ALA A 29 15.92 -3.38 -0.95
CA ALA A 29 15.16 -3.73 -2.14
C ALA A 29 15.77 -4.89 -2.95
N GLU A 30 17.08 -5.11 -2.85
CA GLU A 30 17.77 -6.19 -3.55
C GLU A 30 17.29 -7.59 -3.13
N TYR A 31 16.79 -7.72 -1.90
CA TYR A 31 16.29 -8.99 -1.37
C TYR A 31 14.85 -9.30 -1.74
N TYR A 32 14.16 -8.38 -2.43
CA TYR A 32 12.73 -8.45 -2.65
C TYR A 32 12.39 -8.56 -4.14
N GLN A 33 11.38 -9.38 -4.44
CA GLN A 33 10.67 -9.36 -5.70
C GLN A 33 9.30 -8.73 -5.49
N PHE A 34 8.94 -7.78 -6.35
CA PHE A 34 7.61 -7.21 -6.37
C PHE A 34 6.71 -8.07 -7.26
N THR A 35 5.58 -8.48 -6.73
CA THR A 35 4.62 -9.32 -7.43
C THR A 35 3.19 -8.96 -7.06
N SER A 36 2.25 -9.45 -7.84
CA SER A 36 0.82 -9.43 -7.55
C SER A 36 0.32 -10.86 -7.67
N ARG A 37 -0.24 -11.41 -6.60
CA ARG A 37 -0.81 -12.75 -6.58
C ARG A 37 -2.29 -12.69 -6.23
N GLU A 38 -3.09 -13.48 -6.93
CA GLU A 38 -4.51 -13.63 -6.66
C GLU A 38 -4.75 -14.64 -5.55
N ILE A 39 -5.77 -14.38 -4.73
CA ILE A 39 -6.29 -15.31 -3.75
C ILE A 39 -7.44 -16.06 -4.42
N LYS A 40 -7.34 -17.41 -4.47
CA LYS A 40 -8.26 -18.25 -5.25
C LYS A 40 -9.73 -18.18 -4.82
N GLU A 41 -10.01 -17.94 -3.55
CA GLU A 41 -11.37 -18.07 -2.98
C GLU A 41 -12.26 -16.84 -3.22
N LYS A 42 -11.68 -15.70 -3.52
CA LYS A 42 -12.36 -14.47 -3.95
C LYS A 42 -11.40 -13.74 -4.85
N ALA A 43 -11.90 -12.92 -5.76
CA ALA A 43 -11.07 -12.07 -6.62
C ALA A 43 -10.36 -10.95 -5.82
N PHE A 44 -9.74 -11.31 -4.69
CA PHE A 44 -8.89 -10.42 -3.90
C PHE A 44 -7.53 -10.34 -4.57
N ARG A 45 -7.10 -9.12 -4.78
CA ARG A 45 -5.80 -8.83 -5.36
C ARG A 45 -5.18 -7.70 -4.59
N PHE A 46 -4.01 -7.96 -4.02
CA PHE A 46 -3.22 -6.90 -3.42
C PHE A 46 -2.71 -5.94 -4.49
N ASP A 47 -2.61 -4.66 -4.15
CA ASP A 47 -1.95 -3.67 -5.02
C ASP A 47 -0.48 -4.01 -5.23
N GLY A 48 0.14 -4.66 -4.26
CA GLY A 48 1.46 -5.22 -4.42
C GLY A 48 1.88 -6.12 -3.27
N ILE A 49 2.77 -7.06 -3.58
CA ILE A 49 3.43 -7.91 -2.59
C ILE A 49 4.92 -7.83 -2.85
N PHE A 50 5.67 -7.45 -1.82
CA PHE A 50 7.14 -7.51 -1.83
C PHE A 50 7.57 -8.79 -1.13
N MET A 51 7.98 -9.76 -1.92
CA MET A 51 8.35 -11.09 -1.44
C MET A 51 9.87 -11.19 -1.29
N PRO A 52 10.40 -11.43 -0.08
CA PRO A 52 11.83 -11.57 0.12
C PRO A 52 12.32 -12.95 -0.36
N ASP A 53 13.55 -13.01 -0.80
CA ASP A 53 14.27 -14.24 -1.11
C ASP A 53 14.94 -14.88 0.12
N ARG A 54 14.81 -14.25 1.30
CA ARG A 54 15.37 -14.68 2.58
C ARG A 54 14.29 -14.92 3.60
N GLU A 55 14.48 -15.94 4.44
CA GLU A 55 13.51 -16.32 5.48
C GLU A 55 13.52 -15.33 6.67
N ASP A 56 14.61 -14.60 6.87
CA ASP A 56 14.78 -13.65 7.98
C ASP A 56 14.21 -12.25 7.69
N LYS A 57 13.65 -12.05 6.49
CA LYS A 57 13.05 -10.77 6.10
C LYS A 57 11.53 -10.90 5.93
N PRO A 58 10.75 -9.88 6.33
CA PRO A 58 9.30 -9.95 6.25
C PRO A 58 8.79 -9.77 4.83
N ILE A 59 7.65 -10.38 4.53
CA ILE A 59 6.83 -10.04 3.36
C ILE A 59 6.16 -8.69 3.64
N TYR A 60 6.13 -7.80 2.64
CA TYR A 60 5.33 -6.57 2.70
C TYR A 60 4.12 -6.70 1.79
N PHE A 61 2.93 -6.67 2.40
CA PHE A 61 1.67 -6.51 1.67
C PHE A 61 1.36 -5.03 1.57
N VAL A 62 1.05 -4.54 0.37
CA VAL A 62 0.82 -3.12 0.11
C VAL A 62 -0.57 -2.91 -0.46
N GLU A 63 -1.32 -2.00 0.16
CA GLU A 63 -2.61 -1.50 -0.34
C GLU A 63 -2.57 0.03 -0.41
N VAL A 64 -3.13 0.56 -1.49
CA VAL A 64 -3.21 2.01 -1.73
C VAL A 64 -4.65 2.46 -1.59
N GLN A 65 -4.88 3.56 -0.87
CA GLN A 65 -6.22 4.06 -0.58
C GLN A 65 -6.37 5.53 -0.97
N PHE A 66 -7.36 5.78 -1.85
CA PHE A 66 -7.65 7.11 -2.42
C PHE A 66 -8.94 7.71 -1.91
N GLN A 67 -9.62 7.05 -0.99
CA GLN A 67 -10.88 7.50 -0.43
C GLN A 67 -11.03 7.01 0.99
N ASN A 68 -11.95 7.62 1.72
CA ASN A 68 -12.29 7.15 3.06
C ASN A 68 -13.15 5.89 2.96
N LYS A 69 -12.72 4.82 3.63
CA LYS A 69 -13.42 3.53 3.67
C LYS A 69 -13.31 2.95 5.07
N SER A 70 -14.43 2.92 5.79
CA SER A 70 -14.45 2.49 7.19
C SER A 70 -13.98 1.05 7.41
N ASP A 71 -14.22 0.15 6.45
CA ASP A 71 -13.87 -1.26 6.53
C ASP A 71 -12.48 -1.58 5.96
N PHE A 72 -11.69 -0.58 5.61
CA PHE A 72 -10.40 -0.76 4.93
C PHE A 72 -9.48 -1.75 5.66
N TYR A 73 -9.25 -1.56 6.95
CA TYR A 73 -8.33 -2.44 7.69
C TYR A 73 -8.90 -3.84 7.89
N TRP A 74 -10.21 -3.97 8.10
CA TRP A 74 -10.85 -5.29 8.20
C TRP A 74 -10.66 -6.10 6.92
N GLU A 75 -10.86 -5.48 5.78
CA GLU A 75 -10.68 -6.13 4.48
C GLU A 75 -9.21 -6.45 4.22
N PHE A 76 -8.30 -5.53 4.51
CA PHE A 76 -6.87 -5.75 4.33
C PHE A 76 -6.35 -6.91 5.18
N ILE A 77 -6.72 -6.94 6.46
CA ILE A 77 -6.36 -8.03 7.38
C ILE A 77 -6.94 -9.36 6.90
N ALA A 78 -8.19 -9.37 6.45
CA ALA A 78 -8.84 -10.57 5.91
C ALA A 78 -8.13 -11.11 4.67
N GLU A 79 -7.77 -10.25 3.73
CA GLU A 79 -7.02 -10.60 2.52
C GLU A 79 -5.65 -11.20 2.87
N ILE A 80 -4.94 -10.60 3.80
CA ILE A 80 -3.63 -11.10 4.26
C ILE A 80 -3.79 -12.49 4.87
N ASN A 81 -4.77 -12.70 5.73
CA ASN A 81 -4.99 -14.00 6.35
C ASN A 81 -5.37 -15.09 5.33
N LEU A 82 -6.15 -14.75 4.32
CA LEU A 82 -6.45 -15.66 3.22
C LEU A 82 -5.18 -16.04 2.43
N TYR A 83 -4.33 -15.06 2.14
CA TYR A 83 -3.04 -15.30 1.49
C TYR A 83 -2.14 -16.22 2.32
N LEU A 84 -2.00 -15.91 3.61
CA LEU A 84 -1.18 -16.71 4.53
C LEU A 84 -1.68 -18.14 4.64
N ASN A 85 -2.99 -18.34 4.66
CA ASN A 85 -3.58 -19.68 4.67
C ASN A 85 -3.35 -20.44 3.37
N GLN A 86 -3.40 -19.75 2.23
CA GLN A 86 -3.21 -20.37 0.92
C GLN A 86 -1.75 -20.75 0.66
N TYR A 87 -0.81 -19.87 0.97
CA TYR A 87 0.60 -20.04 0.59
C TYR A 87 1.50 -20.52 1.73
N LYS A 88 1.09 -20.35 2.99
CA LYS A 88 1.81 -20.76 4.20
C LYS A 88 3.31 -20.41 4.16
N PRO A 89 3.65 -19.11 3.93
CA PRO A 89 5.04 -18.70 3.85
C PRO A 89 5.77 -18.90 5.19
N VAL A 90 7.06 -19.13 5.13
CA VAL A 90 7.91 -19.23 6.33
C VAL A 90 8.30 -17.84 6.86
N GLN A 91 8.30 -16.83 6.01
CA GLN A 91 8.63 -15.47 6.38
C GLN A 91 7.54 -14.84 7.25
N ASP A 92 7.95 -13.96 8.15
CA ASP A 92 7.03 -13.06 8.82
C ASP A 92 6.47 -12.04 7.82
N TRP A 93 5.51 -11.21 8.24
CA TRP A 93 4.87 -10.26 7.33
C TRP A 93 4.58 -8.92 7.99
N LYS A 94 4.51 -7.90 7.16
CA LYS A 94 4.04 -6.55 7.53
C LYS A 94 3.08 -6.04 6.46
N ALA A 95 2.14 -5.22 6.88
CA ALA A 95 1.15 -4.60 6.00
C ALA A 95 1.43 -3.11 5.88
N VAL A 96 1.51 -2.61 4.66
CA VAL A 96 1.75 -1.20 4.37
C VAL A 96 0.48 -0.60 3.77
N ALA A 97 -0.15 0.32 4.48
CA ALA A 97 -1.33 1.05 4.04
C ALA A 97 -0.90 2.42 3.52
N LEU A 98 -0.91 2.60 2.21
CA LEU A 98 -0.56 3.86 1.56
C LEU A 98 -1.83 4.68 1.35
N PHE A 99 -1.99 5.75 2.10
CA PHE A 99 -3.08 6.71 1.89
C PHE A 99 -2.59 7.86 1.03
N ALA A 100 -3.34 8.20 -0.02
CA ALA A 100 -3.03 9.37 -0.84
C ALA A 100 -3.01 10.65 0.01
N GLN A 101 -3.91 10.74 0.99
CA GLN A 101 -3.97 11.85 1.94
C GLN A 101 -4.33 11.30 3.34
N ARG A 102 -3.84 11.96 4.37
CA ARG A 102 -4.17 11.59 5.76
C ARG A 102 -5.67 11.58 6.03
N ARG A 103 -6.45 12.46 5.41
CA ARG A 103 -7.91 12.53 5.58
C ARG A 103 -8.63 11.25 5.13
N PHE A 104 -7.98 10.37 4.37
CA PHE A 104 -8.54 9.09 3.95
C PHE A 104 -8.33 7.97 4.97
N GLU A 105 -7.57 8.23 6.03
CA GLU A 105 -7.39 7.26 7.12
C GLU A 105 -8.74 6.92 7.77
N VAL A 106 -8.84 5.71 8.28
CA VAL A 106 -10.01 5.25 9.04
C VAL A 106 -10.14 6.10 10.31
N LYS A 107 -11.30 6.69 10.51
CA LYS A 107 -11.54 7.67 11.59
C LYS A 107 -11.58 7.05 12.97
N SER A 108 -12.05 5.81 13.07
CA SER A 108 -12.21 5.12 14.34
C SER A 108 -11.58 3.73 14.26
N LEU A 109 -10.41 3.61 14.88
CA LEU A 109 -9.67 2.35 14.94
C LEU A 109 -10.08 1.54 16.15
N THR A 110 -10.29 0.23 15.97
CA THR A 110 -10.51 -0.68 17.09
C THR A 110 -9.23 -0.87 17.88
N LEU A 111 -9.35 -1.37 19.11
CA LEU A 111 -8.20 -1.69 19.95
C LEU A 111 -7.26 -2.70 19.26
N TYR A 112 -7.84 -3.72 18.62
CA TYR A 112 -7.10 -4.69 17.84
C TYR A 112 -6.29 -4.04 16.69
N GLN A 113 -6.91 -3.14 15.94
CA GLN A 113 -6.23 -2.42 14.85
C GLN A 113 -5.11 -1.53 15.39
N GLN A 114 -5.34 -0.85 16.51
CA GLN A 114 -4.32 -0.04 17.17
C GLN A 114 -3.12 -0.89 17.64
N GLU A 115 -3.37 -2.07 18.18
CA GLU A 115 -2.31 -3.00 18.57
C GLU A 115 -1.46 -3.44 17.39
N LEU A 116 -2.07 -3.73 16.26
CA LEU A 116 -1.35 -4.09 15.03
C LEU A 116 -0.47 -2.94 14.54
N MET A 117 -0.93 -1.70 14.66
CA MET A 117 -0.13 -0.51 14.32
C MET A 117 0.99 -0.28 15.31
N ASN A 118 0.71 -0.37 16.61
CA ASN A 118 1.70 -0.14 17.67
C ASN A 118 2.83 -1.18 17.63
N SER A 119 2.53 -2.40 17.22
CA SER A 119 3.54 -3.46 17.04
C SER A 119 4.39 -3.30 15.79
N GLY A 120 4.01 -2.41 14.86
CA GLY A 120 4.64 -2.28 13.56
C GLY A 120 4.17 -3.31 12.54
N ARG A 121 3.13 -4.11 12.85
CA ARG A 121 2.55 -5.08 11.93
C ARG A 121 1.83 -4.39 10.78
N ILE A 122 1.07 -3.34 11.07
CA ILE A 122 0.47 -2.44 10.09
C ILE A 122 1.19 -1.10 10.13
N ILE A 123 1.64 -0.64 8.98
CA ILE A 123 2.40 0.60 8.81
C ILE A 123 1.59 1.54 7.89
N PRO A 124 0.85 2.51 8.45
CA PRO A 124 0.21 3.52 7.63
C PRO A 124 1.22 4.56 7.16
N ILE A 125 1.13 4.94 5.89
CA ILE A 125 1.94 6.00 5.29
C ILE A 125 1.00 6.96 4.58
N TYR A 126 1.16 8.26 4.84
CA TYR A 126 0.36 9.32 4.26
C TYR A 126 1.20 10.08 3.24
N LEU A 127 0.88 9.89 1.96
CA LEU A 127 1.71 10.38 0.86
C LEU A 127 1.75 11.90 0.77
N ASP A 128 0.72 12.60 1.24
CA ASP A 128 0.71 14.06 1.33
C ASP A 128 1.64 14.63 2.43
N GLU A 129 2.12 13.78 3.33
CA GLU A 129 3.02 14.17 4.41
C GLU A 129 4.46 13.67 4.22
N VAL A 130 4.71 12.87 3.20
CA VAL A 130 6.05 12.36 2.92
C VAL A 130 6.94 13.48 2.39
N ARG A 131 8.08 13.69 3.06
CA ARG A 131 9.08 14.70 2.71
C ARG A 131 10.36 14.01 2.27
N SER A 132 10.38 13.55 1.03
CA SER A 132 11.59 13.03 0.43
C SER A 132 11.88 13.77 -0.86
N GLY A 133 13.17 14.04 -1.11
CA GLY A 133 13.65 14.66 -2.34
C GLY A 133 13.87 13.70 -3.50
N SER A 134 13.47 12.43 -3.36
CA SER A 134 13.70 11.45 -4.43
C SER A 134 12.78 11.68 -5.63
N ILE A 135 13.24 11.22 -6.78
CA ILE A 135 12.47 11.26 -8.03
C ILE A 135 11.19 10.41 -7.89
N GLY A 136 11.28 9.24 -7.25
CA GLY A 136 10.15 8.34 -7.05
C GLY A 136 9.03 8.95 -6.23
N VAL A 137 9.35 9.56 -5.09
CA VAL A 137 8.37 10.27 -4.25
C VAL A 137 7.81 11.48 -4.98
N GLY A 138 8.65 12.24 -5.68
CA GLY A 138 8.21 13.37 -6.49
C GLY A 138 7.20 12.98 -7.57
N LEU A 139 7.41 11.85 -8.25
CA LEU A 139 6.49 11.32 -9.25
C LEU A 139 5.14 10.92 -8.64
N ILE A 140 5.14 10.27 -7.48
CA ILE A 140 3.91 9.94 -6.75
C ILE A 140 3.13 11.19 -6.39
N GLN A 141 3.79 12.20 -5.82
CA GLN A 141 3.16 13.45 -5.41
C GLN A 141 2.57 14.20 -6.60
N LEU A 142 3.29 14.25 -7.72
CA LEU A 142 2.82 14.86 -8.96
C LEU A 142 1.59 14.12 -9.52
N TYR A 143 1.60 12.80 -9.49
CA TYR A 143 0.47 11.97 -9.93
C TYR A 143 -0.76 12.22 -9.06
N LEU A 144 -0.61 12.26 -7.74
CA LEU A 144 -1.71 12.50 -6.81
C LEU A 144 -2.33 13.88 -7.02
N ALA A 145 -1.53 14.91 -7.28
CA ALA A 145 -2.02 16.25 -7.58
C ALA A 145 -2.86 16.26 -8.86
N ARG A 146 -2.44 15.58 -9.92
CA ARG A 146 -3.20 15.46 -11.17
C ARG A 146 -4.50 14.66 -10.97
N TYR A 147 -4.45 13.58 -10.21
CA TYR A 147 -5.63 12.77 -9.91
C TYR A 147 -6.68 13.56 -9.13
N HIS A 148 -6.25 14.35 -8.15
CA HIS A 148 -7.14 15.22 -7.39
C HIS A 148 -7.83 16.27 -8.28
N ASN A 149 -7.09 16.91 -9.18
CA ASN A 149 -7.65 17.84 -10.15
C ASN A 149 -8.64 17.18 -11.10
N PHE A 150 -8.34 15.97 -11.56
CA PHE A 150 -9.24 15.19 -12.42
C PHE A 150 -10.57 14.86 -11.73
N LEU A 151 -10.54 14.45 -10.46
CA LEU A 151 -11.74 14.18 -9.69
C LEU A 151 -12.58 15.45 -9.46
N HIS A 152 -11.95 16.60 -9.24
CA HIS A 152 -12.65 17.89 -9.11
C HIS A 152 -13.35 18.27 -10.41
N LEU A 153 -12.68 18.15 -11.54
CA LEU A 153 -13.25 18.47 -12.86
C LEU A 153 -14.47 17.58 -13.17
N ASN A 154 -14.40 16.29 -12.85
CA ASN A 154 -15.51 15.36 -13.10
C ASN A 154 -16.72 15.60 -12.18
N LYS A 155 -16.53 16.12 -10.97
CA LYS A 155 -17.63 16.54 -10.10
C LYS A 155 -18.40 17.74 -10.66
N PHE A 156 -17.74 18.62 -11.39
CA PHE A 156 -18.40 19.77 -12.03
C PHE A 156 -19.11 19.41 -13.33
N HIS A 157 -18.69 18.34 -14.01
CA HIS A 157 -19.32 17.89 -15.27
C HIS A 157 -20.43 16.84 -15.07
N GLY A 158 -20.54 16.24 -13.90
CA GLY A 158 -21.60 15.27 -13.56
C GLY A 158 -22.92 15.90 -13.02
N LEU A 159 -23.07 17.20 -13.09
CA LEU A 159 -24.26 17.95 -12.62
C LEU A 159 -25.17 18.41 -13.79
N HIS A 160 -25.19 17.70 -14.90
CA HIS A 160 -26.15 17.94 -15.97
C HIS A 160 -27.05 16.74 -16.19
#